data_bbdd8247f742729322e0f18b2b8ae5c7
#
_entry.id   bbdd8247f742729322e0f18b2b8ae5c7
#
_cell.length_a   1.000
_cell.length_b   1.000
_cell.length_c   1.000
_cell.angle_alpha   90.00
_cell.angle_beta   90.00
_cell.angle_gamma   90.00
#
_symmetry.space_group_name_H-M   'P 1'
#
loop_
_entity.id
_entity.type
_entity.pdbx_description
1 polymer ?
#
loop_
_entity_poly.entity_id
_entity_poly.type
_entity_poly.pdbx_seq_one_letter_code
_entity_poly.pdbx_strand_id
1 'polypeptide(L)' 'MTAPSQEEVQVLLDRLCVDLGFCLPPAEHQQLVEDPPVDPIEFTNEVFRPEGLSVEEAGLTMYRQVRDLVAEAFGQGG' A
#
# COMPACT_ATOMS: atom_id res chain seq x y z
N MET A 1 15.74 8.87 1.87
CA MET A 1 14.97 7.63 1.73
C MET A 1 14.63 7.37 0.27
N THR A 2 14.81 6.14 -0.14
CA THR A 2 14.56 5.76 -1.53
C THR A 2 13.21 5.08 -1.64
N ALA A 3 12.41 5.48 -2.62
CA ALA A 3 11.14 4.79 -2.87
C ALA A 3 11.41 3.33 -3.27
N PRO A 4 10.51 2.40 -2.93
CA PRO A 4 10.68 1.02 -3.33
C PRO A 4 10.63 0.88 -4.85
N SER A 5 11.29 -0.16 -5.36
CA SER A 5 11.24 -0.45 -6.80
C SER A 5 9.85 -0.93 -7.21
N GLN A 6 9.59 -0.95 -8.52
CA GLN A 6 8.31 -1.44 -9.02
C GLN A 6 8.04 -2.87 -8.56
N GLU A 7 9.07 -3.70 -8.59
CA GLU A 7 8.95 -5.09 -8.14
C GLU A 7 8.59 -5.17 -6.65
N GLU A 8 9.22 -4.34 -5.82
CA GLU A 8 8.93 -4.31 -4.40
C GLU A 8 7.51 -3.84 -4.13
N VAL A 9 7.04 -2.84 -4.88
CA VAL A 9 5.66 -2.37 -4.75
C VAL A 9 4.68 -3.46 -5.14
N GLN A 10 4.97 -4.19 -6.21
CA GLN A 10 4.10 -5.28 -6.66
C GLN A 10 4.01 -6.36 -5.59
N VAL A 11 5.13 -6.76 -5.00
CA VAL A 11 5.16 -7.74 -3.91
C VAL A 11 4.37 -7.23 -2.71
N LEU A 12 4.53 -5.96 -2.36
CA LEU A 12 3.81 -5.35 -1.25
C LEU A 12 2.30 -5.41 -1.48
N LEU A 13 1.84 -5.03 -2.67
CA LEU A 13 0.42 -5.05 -2.99
C LEU A 13 -0.14 -6.48 -3.01
N ASP A 14 0.66 -7.44 -3.47
CA ASP A 14 0.26 -8.85 -3.42
C ASP A 14 0.12 -9.31 -1.98
N ARG A 15 1.01 -8.92 -1.10
CA ARG A 15 0.94 -9.28 0.32
C ARG A 15 -0.29 -8.69 0.98
N LEU A 16 -0.63 -7.45 0.65
CA LEU A 16 -1.84 -6.83 1.17
C LEU A 16 -3.08 -7.63 0.79
N CYS A 17 -3.11 -8.11 -0.45
CA CYS A 17 -4.23 -8.92 -0.93
C CYS A 17 -4.28 -10.27 -0.23
N VAL A 18 -3.16 -10.98 -0.17
CA VAL A 18 -3.11 -12.34 0.37
C VAL A 18 -3.24 -12.35 1.89
N ASP A 19 -2.51 -11.49 2.57
CA ASP A 19 -2.44 -11.53 4.03
C ASP A 19 -3.63 -10.83 4.70
N LEU A 20 -4.09 -9.73 4.12
CA LEU A 20 -5.13 -8.91 4.72
C LEU A 20 -6.46 -8.94 3.96
N GLY A 21 -6.48 -9.59 2.80
CA GLY A 21 -7.66 -9.58 1.94
C GLY A 21 -7.93 -8.23 1.30
N PHE A 22 -6.93 -7.36 1.25
CA PHE A 22 -7.07 -6.00 0.73
C PHE A 22 -6.53 -5.93 -0.68
N CYS A 23 -7.36 -6.29 -1.65
CA CYS A 23 -6.97 -6.37 -3.05
C CYS A 23 -7.40 -5.12 -3.80
N LEU A 24 -6.48 -4.52 -4.54
CA LEU A 24 -6.76 -3.33 -5.33
C LEU A 24 -7.28 -3.68 -6.71
N PRO A 25 -8.13 -2.82 -7.31
CA PRO A 25 -8.49 -2.98 -8.72
C PRO A 25 -7.23 -2.95 -9.60
N PRO A 26 -7.24 -3.66 -10.74
CA PRO A 26 -6.04 -3.74 -11.59
C PRO A 26 -5.49 -2.38 -12.03
N ALA A 27 -6.36 -1.43 -12.34
CA ALA A 27 -5.92 -0.10 -12.77
C ALA A 27 -5.17 0.63 -11.66
N GLU A 28 -5.68 0.57 -10.43
CA GLU A 28 -5.06 1.24 -9.30
C GLU A 28 -3.77 0.52 -8.90
N HIS A 29 -3.77 -0.81 -8.94
CA HIS A 29 -2.59 -1.61 -8.68
C HIS A 29 -1.46 -1.21 -9.63
N GLN A 30 -1.75 -1.12 -10.91
CA GLN A 30 -0.77 -0.77 -11.92
C GLN A 30 -0.26 0.66 -11.72
N GLN A 31 -1.15 1.59 -11.40
CA GLN A 31 -0.76 2.98 -11.17
C GLN A 31 0.22 3.10 -10.01
N LEU A 32 -0.04 2.40 -8.91
CA LEU A 32 0.87 2.41 -7.76
C LEU A 32 2.21 1.78 -8.08
N VAL A 33 2.22 0.73 -8.90
CA VAL A 33 3.47 0.09 -9.30
C VAL A 33 4.30 1.01 -10.19
N GLU A 34 3.65 1.71 -11.11
CA GLU A 34 4.37 2.57 -12.06
C GLU A 34 4.83 3.89 -11.44
N ASP A 35 4.03 4.43 -10.52
CA ASP A 35 4.33 5.74 -9.93
C ASP A 35 3.97 5.74 -8.44
N PRO A 36 4.72 5.01 -7.62
CA PRO A 36 4.42 4.93 -6.19
C PRO A 36 4.75 6.24 -5.48
N PRO A 37 3.92 6.66 -4.52
CA PRO A 37 4.27 7.78 -3.65
C PRO A 37 5.57 7.49 -2.89
N VAL A 38 6.35 8.54 -2.64
CA VAL A 38 7.63 8.40 -1.92
C VAL A 38 7.45 8.37 -0.41
N ASP A 39 6.28 8.76 0.07
CA ASP A 39 5.96 8.80 1.49
C ASP A 39 5.11 7.59 1.86
N PRO A 40 5.50 6.79 2.87
CA PRO A 40 4.72 5.62 3.26
C PRO A 40 3.30 5.96 3.71
N ILE A 41 3.09 7.12 4.32
CA ILE A 41 1.75 7.53 4.74
C ILE A 41 0.88 7.83 3.52
N GLU A 42 1.43 8.54 2.53
CA GLU A 42 0.72 8.81 1.28
C GLU A 42 0.42 7.51 0.53
N PHE A 43 1.38 6.58 0.51
CA PHE A 43 1.16 5.28 -0.12
C PHE A 43 -0.02 4.56 0.55
N THR A 44 -0.06 4.54 1.87
CA THR A 44 -1.15 3.92 2.61
C THR A 44 -2.48 4.56 2.26
N ASN A 45 -2.54 5.89 2.21
CA ASN A 45 -3.76 6.60 1.85
C ASN A 45 -4.21 6.27 0.43
N GLU A 46 -3.28 6.17 -0.51
CA GLU A 46 -3.60 5.80 -1.89
C GLU A 46 -4.16 4.39 -1.99
N VAL A 47 -3.67 3.48 -1.15
CA VAL A 47 -4.18 2.10 -1.10
C VAL A 47 -5.64 2.08 -0.68
N PHE A 48 -6.04 2.93 0.25
CA PHE A 48 -7.42 2.97 0.73
C PHE A 48 -8.36 3.75 -0.18
N ARG A 49 -7.85 4.67 -0.98
CA ARG A 49 -8.68 5.52 -1.83
C ARG A 49 -9.54 4.77 -2.86
N PRO A 50 -8.98 3.79 -3.60
CA PRO A 50 -9.77 3.07 -4.62
C PRO A 50 -10.94 2.30 -4.04
N GLU A 51 -10.85 1.88 -2.79
CA GLU A 51 -11.91 1.14 -2.12
C GLU A 51 -13.03 2.04 -1.63
N GLY A 52 -12.83 3.35 -1.72
CA GLY A 52 -13.80 4.31 -1.20
C GLY A 52 -13.90 4.29 0.32
N LEU A 53 -12.92 3.70 0.98
CA LEU A 53 -12.91 3.59 2.44
C LEU A 53 -12.06 4.68 3.04
N SER A 54 -12.58 5.32 4.08
CA SER A 54 -11.77 6.16 4.94
C SER A 54 -11.13 5.28 6.03
N VAL A 55 -10.16 5.85 6.75
CA VAL A 55 -9.55 5.15 7.88
C VAL A 55 -10.62 4.73 8.89
N GLU A 56 -11.61 5.59 9.09
CA GLU A 56 -12.69 5.31 10.05
C GLU A 56 -13.55 4.14 9.59
N GLU A 57 -13.84 4.04 8.29
CA GLU A 57 -14.67 2.97 7.75
C GLU A 57 -13.93 1.64 7.70
N ALA A 58 -12.64 1.68 7.36
CA ALA A 58 -11.82 0.47 7.31
C ALA A 58 -11.45 -0.05 8.70
N GLY A 59 -11.44 0.84 9.68
CA GLY A 59 -11.03 0.50 11.03
C GLY A 59 -9.54 0.74 11.25
N LEU A 60 -9.19 1.17 12.45
CA LEU A 60 -7.80 1.47 12.80
C LEU A 60 -6.90 0.26 12.70
N THR A 61 -7.43 -0.93 13.03
CA THR A 61 -6.63 -2.16 12.98
C THR A 61 -6.15 -2.44 11.58
N MET A 62 -7.05 -2.37 10.60
CA MET A 62 -6.71 -2.59 9.20
C MET A 62 -5.74 -1.53 8.71
N TYR A 63 -6.00 -0.27 9.04
CA TYR A 63 -5.11 0.83 8.65
C TYR A 63 -3.69 0.60 9.17
N ARG A 64 -3.57 0.23 10.45
CA ARG A 64 -2.26 -0.02 11.05
C ARG A 64 -1.54 -1.17 10.40
N GLN A 65 -2.26 -2.26 10.07
CA GLN A 65 -1.66 -3.40 9.42
C GLN A 65 -1.14 -3.04 8.03
N VAL A 66 -1.92 -2.30 7.26
CA VAL A 66 -1.49 -1.85 5.94
C VAL A 66 -0.30 -0.90 6.07
N ARG A 67 -0.39 0.07 6.99
CA ARG A 67 0.69 1.03 7.21
C ARG A 67 1.99 0.33 7.62
N ASP A 68 1.90 -0.67 8.49
CA ASP A 68 3.09 -1.38 8.94
C ASP A 68 3.77 -2.13 7.81
N LEU A 69 3.00 -2.79 6.94
CA LEU A 69 3.57 -3.47 5.78
C LEU A 69 4.19 -2.47 4.81
N VAL A 70 3.54 -1.33 4.59
CA VAL A 70 4.07 -0.29 3.72
C VAL A 70 5.37 0.27 4.30
N ALA A 71 5.38 0.58 5.59
CA ALA A 71 6.56 1.11 6.24
C ALA A 71 7.72 0.13 6.18
N GLU A 72 7.45 -1.16 6.34
CA GLU A 72 8.47 -2.19 6.25
C GLU A 72 9.10 -2.23 4.86
N ALA A 73 8.26 -2.17 3.83
CA ALA A 73 8.74 -2.18 2.44
C ALA A 73 9.59 -0.95 2.14
N PHE A 74 9.15 0.23 2.61
CA PHE A 74 9.92 1.47 2.42
C PHE A 74 11.23 1.44 3.18
N GLY A 75 11.21 0.87 4.38
CA GLY A 75 12.41 0.75 5.19
C GLY A 75 13.46 -0.17 4.59
N GLN A 76 13.01 -1.25 3.94
CA GLN A 76 13.92 -2.19 3.30
C GLN A 76 14.54 -1.61 2.03
N GLY A 77 13.85 -0.69 1.38
CA GLY A 77 14.37 -0.02 0.19
C GLY A 77 15.43 1.02 0.49
N GLY A 78 15.59 1.37 1.73
CA GLY A 78 16.61 2.31 2.18
C GLY A 78 17.86 1.60 2.64
#